data_0f34873e92bf86029561159da7dbca85
#
_entry.id   0f34873e92bf86029561159da7dbca85
#
_cell.length_a   1.000
_cell.length_b   1.000
_cell.length_c   1.000
_cell.angle_alpha   90.00
_cell.angle_beta   90.00
_cell.angle_gamma   90.00
#
_symmetry.space_group_name_H-M   'P 1'
#
loop_
_entity.id
_entity.type
_entity.pdbx_description
1 polymer ?
#
loop_
_entity_poly.entity_id
_entity_poly.type
_entity_poly.pdbx_seq_one_letter_code
_entity_poly.pdbx_strand_id
1 'polypeptide(L)'
;ENRALLERYAKGKDVLNMFCYTGGFSVYALRGGAHLVHSVDVSEKAVDLVRKNVAHNYPACTNHEAYAVEAFEFLADIKDKYDLIILDPPAFAKHRDAIKNALRGYQRLNAKAIEQIRPGGILFTFSCSQAVDKEMFRLAVFSAAAQVGRKVRILHQLHQPQDHPIN
;
A
#
# COMPACT_ATOMS: atom_id res chain seq x y z
N GLU A 1 -1.29 11.19 9.64
CA GLU A 1 -1.39 12.11 8.50
C GLU A 1 -1.64 11.35 7.19
N ASN A 2 -0.83 10.34 6.84
CA ASN A 2 -0.94 9.59 5.58
C ASN A 2 -2.28 8.86 5.44
N ARG A 3 -2.82 8.28 6.53
CA ARG A 3 -4.13 7.63 6.55
C ARG A 3 -5.26 8.64 6.29
N ALA A 4 -5.18 9.84 6.87
CA ALA A 4 -6.16 10.90 6.63
C ALA A 4 -6.09 11.47 5.20
N LEU A 5 -4.91 11.44 4.57
CA LEU A 5 -4.79 11.79 3.16
C LEU A 5 -5.47 10.73 2.27
N LEU A 6 -5.23 9.46 2.54
CA LEU A 6 -5.87 8.35 1.82
C LEU A 6 -7.40 8.43 1.90
N GLU A 7 -7.95 8.74 3.07
CA GLU A 7 -9.38 8.91 3.28
C GLU A 7 -10.03 9.86 2.27
N ARG A 8 -9.35 10.97 1.91
CA ARG A 8 -9.84 11.95 0.94
C ARG A 8 -9.97 11.40 -0.48
N TYR A 9 -9.19 10.36 -0.80
CA TYR A 9 -9.20 9.72 -2.12
C TYR A 9 -10.09 8.48 -2.20
N ALA A 10 -10.58 7.98 -1.05
CA ALA A 10 -11.23 6.68 -0.97
C ALA A 10 -12.70 6.66 -1.45
N LYS A 11 -13.39 7.81 -1.47
CA LYS A 11 -14.84 7.86 -1.76
C LYS A 11 -15.20 7.19 -3.08
N GLY A 12 -16.04 6.16 -3.00
CA GLY A 12 -16.55 5.40 -4.14
C GLY A 12 -15.51 4.54 -4.86
N LYS A 13 -14.33 4.34 -4.26
CA LYS A 13 -13.22 3.59 -4.85
C LYS A 13 -13.17 2.15 -4.37
N ASP A 14 -12.68 1.26 -5.23
CA ASP A 14 -12.24 -0.07 -4.84
C ASP A 14 -10.79 0.03 -4.38
N VAL A 15 -10.56 -0.28 -3.10
CA VAL A 15 -9.29 -0.05 -2.39
C VAL A 15 -8.63 -1.37 -2.02
N LEU A 16 -7.35 -1.49 -2.31
CA LEU A 16 -6.50 -2.60 -1.89
C LEU A 16 -5.42 -2.10 -0.91
N ASN A 17 -5.44 -2.62 0.31
CA ASN A 17 -4.43 -2.36 1.33
C ASN A 17 -3.50 -3.57 1.47
N MET A 18 -2.32 -3.49 0.86
CA MET A 18 -1.28 -4.52 0.95
C MET A 18 -0.38 -4.27 2.16
N PHE A 19 0.10 -5.36 2.79
CA PHE A 19 0.86 -5.31 4.05
C PHE A 19 0.03 -4.60 5.14
N CYS A 20 -1.22 -4.97 5.23
CA CYS A 20 -2.22 -4.21 5.96
C CYS A 20 -2.02 -4.18 7.48
N TYR A 21 -1.18 -5.07 8.05
CA TYR A 21 -0.94 -5.21 9.49
C TYR A 21 -2.26 -5.23 10.26
N THR A 22 -2.53 -4.25 11.11
CA THR A 22 -3.78 -4.14 11.88
C THR A 22 -4.91 -3.39 11.16
N GLY A 23 -4.74 -3.03 9.89
CA GLY A 23 -5.78 -2.44 9.04
C GLY A 23 -5.98 -0.93 9.18
N GLY A 24 -4.99 -0.19 9.68
CA GLY A 24 -5.13 1.24 9.87
C GLY A 24 -5.57 1.99 8.60
N PHE A 25 -4.97 1.69 7.44
CA PHE A 25 -5.41 2.27 6.17
C PHE A 25 -6.80 1.81 5.75
N SER A 26 -7.16 0.54 6.01
CA SER A 26 -8.48 -0.01 5.67
C SER A 26 -9.61 0.69 6.43
N VAL A 27 -9.42 0.92 7.74
CA VAL A 27 -10.38 1.67 8.57
C VAL A 27 -10.59 3.09 8.03
N TYR A 28 -9.50 3.77 7.62
CA TYR A 28 -9.60 5.12 7.04
C TYR A 28 -10.21 5.11 5.63
N ALA A 29 -9.96 4.09 4.82
CA ALA A 29 -10.60 3.93 3.51
C ALA A 29 -12.12 3.76 3.65
N LEU A 30 -12.58 2.91 4.59
CA LEU A 30 -14.00 2.74 4.90
C LEU A 30 -14.62 4.04 5.38
N ARG A 31 -13.96 4.78 6.28
CA ARG A 31 -14.40 6.10 6.75
C ARG A 31 -14.54 7.10 5.62
N GLY A 32 -13.64 7.06 4.64
CA GLY A 32 -13.68 7.88 3.44
C GLY A 32 -14.77 7.50 2.42
N GLY A 33 -15.56 6.45 2.70
CA GLY A 33 -16.64 6.01 1.83
C GLY A 33 -16.19 5.18 0.64
N ALA A 34 -15.15 4.35 0.82
CA ALA A 34 -14.75 3.38 -0.18
C ALA A 34 -15.93 2.46 -0.56
N HIS A 35 -16.02 2.11 -1.85
CA HIS A 35 -17.01 1.16 -2.34
C HIS A 35 -16.67 -0.27 -1.88
N LEU A 36 -15.40 -0.65 -1.97
CA LEU A 36 -14.86 -1.93 -1.55
C LEU A 36 -13.49 -1.71 -0.91
N VAL A 37 -13.17 -2.46 0.16
CA VAL A 37 -11.84 -2.47 0.77
C VAL A 37 -11.37 -3.91 0.94
N HIS A 38 -10.27 -4.27 0.31
CA HIS A 38 -9.57 -5.52 0.56
C HIS A 38 -8.27 -5.25 1.32
N SER A 39 -8.03 -6.07 2.36
CA SER A 39 -6.84 -6.02 3.20
C SER A 39 -6.05 -7.30 3.01
N VAL A 40 -4.75 -7.19 2.74
CA VAL A 40 -3.89 -8.35 2.49
C VAL A 40 -2.65 -8.27 3.36
N ASP A 41 -2.35 -9.37 4.03
CA ASP A 41 -1.11 -9.57 4.79
C ASP A 41 -0.75 -11.05 4.76
N VAL A 42 0.51 -11.39 4.89
CA VAL A 42 0.95 -12.79 4.99
C VAL A 42 0.64 -13.40 6.37
N SER A 43 0.47 -12.55 7.39
CA SER A 43 0.21 -12.96 8.76
C SER A 43 -1.29 -13.13 9.04
N GLU A 44 -1.73 -14.36 9.29
CA GLU A 44 -3.11 -14.65 9.74
C GLU A 44 -3.50 -13.84 10.98
N LYS A 45 -2.57 -13.67 11.95
CA LYS A 45 -2.81 -12.86 13.15
C LYS A 45 -3.08 -11.39 12.82
N ALA A 46 -2.36 -10.83 11.85
CA ALA A 46 -2.60 -9.47 11.38
C ALA A 46 -3.97 -9.36 10.72
N VAL A 47 -4.31 -10.30 9.85
CA VAL A 47 -5.60 -10.37 9.16
C VAL A 47 -6.77 -10.49 10.14
N ASP A 48 -6.64 -11.30 11.19
CA ASP A 48 -7.65 -11.41 12.25
C ASP A 48 -7.82 -10.10 13.03
N LEU A 49 -6.71 -9.38 13.28
CA LEU A 49 -6.78 -8.05 13.90
C LEU A 49 -7.46 -7.03 12.99
N VAL A 50 -7.20 -7.04 11.69
CA VAL A 50 -7.91 -6.20 10.72
C VAL A 50 -9.42 -6.45 10.78
N ARG A 51 -9.86 -7.71 10.72
CA ARG A 51 -11.28 -8.08 10.81
C ARG A 51 -11.93 -7.55 12.10
N LYS A 52 -11.25 -7.72 13.25
CA LYS A 52 -11.71 -7.21 14.54
C LYS A 52 -11.79 -5.69 14.57
N ASN A 53 -10.77 -5.00 14.06
CA ASN A 53 -10.74 -3.54 14.00
C ASN A 53 -11.83 -2.97 13.10
N VAL A 54 -12.07 -3.59 11.94
CA VAL A 54 -13.16 -3.19 11.05
C VAL A 54 -14.51 -3.43 11.71
N ALA A 55 -14.76 -4.62 12.28
CA ALA A 55 -16.00 -4.92 12.95
C ALA A 55 -16.27 -4.01 14.15
N HIS A 56 -15.23 -3.61 14.90
CA HIS A 56 -15.36 -2.67 16.01
C HIS A 56 -15.74 -1.26 15.57
N ASN A 57 -15.12 -0.76 14.50
CA ASN A 57 -15.38 0.60 14.00
C ASN A 57 -16.64 0.68 13.13
N TYR A 58 -16.97 -0.39 12.42
CA TYR A 58 -18.05 -0.45 11.43
C TYR A 58 -18.82 -1.78 11.58
N PRO A 59 -19.66 -1.96 12.62
CA PRO A 59 -20.36 -3.23 12.89
C PRO A 59 -21.26 -3.70 11.75
N ALA A 60 -21.76 -2.78 10.93
CA ALA A 60 -22.61 -3.08 9.76
C ALA A 60 -21.84 -3.10 8.44
N CYS A 61 -20.50 -3.19 8.48
CA CYS A 61 -19.67 -3.21 7.26
C CYS A 61 -19.88 -4.51 6.47
N THR A 62 -20.25 -4.38 5.21
CA THR A 62 -20.42 -5.50 4.27
C THR A 62 -19.48 -5.43 3.07
N ASN A 63 -18.66 -4.39 2.99
CA ASN A 63 -17.80 -4.08 1.86
C ASN A 63 -16.30 -4.16 2.21
N HIS A 64 -15.94 -5.01 3.18
CA HIS A 64 -14.56 -5.30 3.55
C HIS A 64 -14.29 -6.79 3.59
N GLU A 65 -13.18 -7.20 2.98
CA GLU A 65 -12.64 -8.55 3.08
C GLU A 65 -11.14 -8.50 3.41
N ALA A 66 -10.65 -9.55 4.08
CA ALA A 66 -9.25 -9.64 4.47
C ALA A 66 -8.67 -11.04 4.21
N TYR A 67 -7.47 -11.09 3.63
CA TYR A 67 -6.84 -12.30 3.11
C TYR A 67 -5.44 -12.48 3.70
N ALA A 68 -5.15 -13.70 4.16
CA ALA A 68 -3.81 -14.11 4.59
C ALA A 68 -3.08 -14.74 3.40
N VAL A 69 -2.44 -13.92 2.56
CA VAL A 69 -1.80 -14.33 1.30
C VAL A 69 -0.52 -13.53 1.10
N GLU A 70 0.44 -14.13 0.40
CA GLU A 70 1.69 -13.45 0.02
C GLU A 70 1.40 -12.33 -1.01
N ALA A 71 2.11 -11.22 -0.87
CA ALA A 71 1.82 -10.00 -1.62
C ALA A 71 1.92 -10.17 -3.14
N PHE A 72 2.98 -10.82 -3.63
CA PHE A 72 3.15 -11.02 -5.08
C PHE A 72 2.16 -12.03 -5.66
N GLU A 73 1.76 -13.02 -4.86
CA GLU A 73 0.71 -13.97 -5.23
C GLU A 73 -0.62 -13.24 -5.42
N PHE A 74 -1.02 -12.42 -4.44
CA PHE A 74 -2.26 -11.66 -4.54
C PHE A 74 -2.25 -10.66 -5.69
N LEU A 75 -1.13 -9.94 -5.88
CA LEU A 75 -0.96 -8.97 -6.96
C LEU A 75 -0.90 -9.60 -8.36
N ALA A 76 -0.76 -10.92 -8.48
CA ALA A 76 -0.62 -11.57 -9.80
C ALA A 76 -1.90 -11.50 -10.64
N ASP A 77 -3.08 -11.54 -10.02
CA ASP A 77 -4.39 -11.66 -10.70
C ASP A 77 -5.41 -10.62 -10.22
N ILE A 78 -5.01 -9.34 -10.21
CA ILE A 78 -5.90 -8.24 -9.81
C ILE A 78 -6.05 -7.15 -10.87
N LYS A 79 -5.73 -7.47 -12.12
CA LYS A 79 -5.70 -6.47 -13.20
C LYS A 79 -7.02 -5.70 -13.27
N ASP A 80 -6.89 -4.36 -13.20
CA ASP A 80 -7.99 -3.41 -13.29
C ASP A 80 -9.13 -3.61 -12.25
N LYS A 81 -8.85 -4.32 -11.15
CA LYS A 81 -9.82 -4.52 -10.06
C LYS A 81 -9.92 -3.35 -9.09
N TYR A 82 -8.81 -2.61 -8.88
CA TYR A 82 -8.72 -1.56 -7.85
C TYR A 82 -8.40 -0.20 -8.43
N ASP A 83 -9.05 0.83 -7.88
CA ASP A 83 -8.80 2.24 -8.17
C ASP A 83 -7.68 2.82 -7.30
N LEU A 84 -7.50 2.26 -6.11
CA LEU A 84 -6.53 2.72 -5.13
C LEU A 84 -5.80 1.52 -4.52
N ILE A 85 -4.47 1.53 -4.59
CA ILE A 85 -3.62 0.49 -4.00
C ILE A 85 -2.68 1.16 -2.99
N ILE A 86 -2.54 0.55 -1.81
CA ILE A 86 -1.57 0.92 -0.78
C ILE A 86 -0.51 -0.16 -0.71
N LEU A 87 0.76 0.23 -0.77
CA LEU A 87 1.94 -0.59 -0.54
C LEU A 87 2.71 -0.02 0.65
N ASP A 88 2.57 -0.67 1.81
CA ASP A 88 3.30 -0.30 3.03
C ASP A 88 4.13 -1.50 3.54
N PRO A 89 5.10 -1.98 2.74
CA PRO A 89 5.86 -3.17 3.06
C PRO A 89 6.79 -2.95 4.27
N PRO A 90 7.18 -4.04 4.97
CA PRO A 90 8.22 -3.97 5.98
C PRO A 90 9.55 -3.49 5.36
N ALA A 91 10.48 -3.03 6.21
CA ALA A 91 11.79 -2.55 5.77
C ALA A 91 12.54 -3.63 4.99
N PHE A 92 12.82 -3.39 3.71
CA PHE A 92 13.62 -4.29 2.88
C PHE A 92 15.13 -4.15 3.12
N ALA A 93 15.58 -3.03 3.70
CA ALA A 93 16.96 -2.84 4.12
C ALA A 93 17.03 -2.35 5.57
N LYS A 94 17.68 -3.12 6.43
CA LYS A 94 18.03 -2.71 7.80
C LYS A 94 19.44 -2.10 7.87
N HIS A 95 20.32 -2.46 6.93
CA HIS A 95 21.71 -2.03 6.86
C HIS A 95 22.08 -1.60 5.44
N ARG A 96 23.16 -0.81 5.33
CA ARG A 96 23.62 -0.25 4.04
C ARG A 96 23.95 -1.29 2.99
N ASP A 97 24.46 -2.44 3.38
CA ASP A 97 24.83 -3.54 2.46
C ASP A 97 23.61 -4.11 1.72
N ALA A 98 22.42 -3.96 2.30
CA ALA A 98 21.16 -4.45 1.74
C ALA A 98 20.46 -3.46 0.79
N ILE A 99 20.95 -2.22 0.67
CA ILE A 99 20.27 -1.14 -0.09
C ILE A 99 19.96 -1.57 -1.53
N LYS A 100 20.95 -2.14 -2.24
CA LYS A 100 20.77 -2.53 -3.64
C LYS A 100 19.67 -3.57 -3.83
N ASN A 101 19.59 -4.55 -2.94
CA ASN A 101 18.54 -5.57 -2.96
C ASN A 101 17.20 -5.00 -2.56
N ALA A 102 17.17 -4.10 -1.57
CA ALA A 102 15.96 -3.40 -1.15
C ALA A 102 15.36 -2.55 -2.29
N LEU A 103 16.18 -1.78 -2.99
CA LEU A 103 15.74 -0.98 -4.13
C LEU A 103 15.15 -1.85 -5.26
N ARG A 104 15.76 -3.00 -5.54
CA ARG A 104 15.18 -3.99 -6.47
C ARG A 104 13.84 -4.54 -5.98
N GLY A 105 13.72 -4.82 -4.68
CA GLY A 105 12.47 -5.26 -4.06
C GLY A 105 11.37 -4.22 -4.21
N TYR A 106 11.65 -2.95 -3.88
CA TYR A 106 10.73 -1.83 -4.06
C TYR A 106 10.35 -1.63 -5.53
N GLN A 107 11.33 -1.70 -6.45
CA GLN A 107 11.06 -1.58 -7.88
C GLN A 107 10.10 -2.68 -8.36
N ARG A 108 10.38 -3.95 -8.03
CA ARG A 108 9.53 -5.08 -8.42
C ARG A 108 8.11 -4.97 -7.86
N LEU A 109 7.97 -4.63 -6.58
CA LEU A 109 6.67 -4.49 -5.93
C LEU A 109 5.86 -3.36 -6.57
N ASN A 110 6.46 -2.19 -6.76
CA ASN A 110 5.81 -1.06 -7.40
C ASN A 110 5.48 -1.34 -8.87
N ALA A 111 6.37 -1.99 -9.62
CA ALA A 111 6.11 -2.38 -11.01
C ALA A 111 4.87 -3.27 -11.11
N LYS A 112 4.75 -4.27 -10.21
CA LYS A 112 3.59 -5.15 -10.19
C LYS A 112 2.29 -4.40 -9.87
N ALA A 113 2.29 -3.53 -8.87
CA ALA A 113 1.10 -2.73 -8.54
C ALA A 113 0.73 -1.74 -9.66
N ILE A 114 1.71 -1.05 -10.26
CA ILE A 114 1.49 -0.13 -11.37
C ILE A 114 0.95 -0.86 -12.60
N GLU A 115 1.40 -2.08 -12.89
CA GLU A 115 0.89 -2.92 -13.97
C GLU A 115 -0.59 -3.26 -13.77
N GLN A 116 -0.98 -3.56 -12.53
CA GLN A 116 -2.27 -4.15 -12.19
C GLN A 116 -3.38 -3.12 -11.87
N ILE A 117 -3.01 -1.93 -11.38
CA ILE A 117 -3.99 -0.90 -10.99
C ILE A 117 -4.76 -0.38 -12.19
N ARG A 118 -6.05 -0.04 -12.01
CA ARG A 118 -6.88 0.59 -13.05
C ARG A 118 -6.20 1.80 -13.68
N PRO A 119 -6.40 2.05 -14.98
CA PRO A 119 -6.01 3.32 -15.59
C PRO A 119 -6.63 4.51 -14.83
N GLY A 120 -5.81 5.51 -14.49
CA GLY A 120 -6.24 6.64 -13.65
C GLY A 120 -6.30 6.34 -12.15
N GLY A 121 -5.95 5.14 -11.73
CA GLY A 121 -5.88 4.75 -10.32
C GLY A 121 -4.77 5.45 -9.56
N ILE A 122 -4.84 5.40 -8.24
CA ILE A 122 -3.90 6.06 -7.32
C ILE A 122 -3.12 5.01 -6.53
N LEU A 123 -1.79 5.10 -6.57
CA LEU A 123 -0.89 4.27 -5.79
C LEU A 123 -0.32 5.06 -4.62
N PHE A 124 -0.58 4.60 -3.40
CA PHE A 124 0.14 5.00 -2.20
C PHE A 124 1.28 4.00 -1.98
N THR A 125 2.51 4.45 -1.96
CA THR A 125 3.66 3.58 -1.77
C THR A 125 4.63 4.17 -0.77
N PHE A 126 5.11 3.32 0.14
CA PHE A 126 5.92 3.72 1.28
C PHE A 126 7.19 2.87 1.40
N SER A 127 8.18 3.44 2.07
CA SER A 127 9.38 2.74 2.52
C SER A 127 9.62 3.10 3.99
N CYS A 128 9.75 2.10 4.84
CA CYS A 128 10.22 2.26 6.22
C CYS A 128 11.70 1.86 6.39
N SER A 129 12.44 1.66 5.30
CA SER A 129 13.87 1.33 5.32
C SER A 129 14.69 2.58 5.62
N GLN A 130 15.27 2.70 6.81
CA GLN A 130 16.12 3.85 7.19
C GLN A 130 17.33 4.05 6.26
N ALA A 131 17.87 2.95 5.70
CA ALA A 131 19.01 3.00 4.78
C ALA A 131 18.64 3.48 3.36
N VAL A 132 17.35 3.56 3.02
CA VAL A 132 16.86 3.99 1.70
C VAL A 132 16.30 5.41 1.83
N ASP A 133 17.02 6.38 1.29
CA ASP A 133 16.56 7.75 1.27
C ASP A 133 15.41 8.01 0.27
N LYS A 134 14.85 9.22 0.32
CA LYS A 134 13.71 9.61 -0.51
C LYS A 134 14.01 9.56 -2.01
N GLU A 135 15.20 9.98 -2.41
CA GLU A 135 15.61 10.02 -3.81
C GLU A 135 15.80 8.61 -4.36
N MET A 136 16.44 7.74 -3.59
CA MET A 136 16.61 6.34 -3.93
C MET A 136 15.25 5.65 -4.10
N PHE A 137 14.32 5.88 -3.16
CA PHE A 137 12.98 5.31 -3.24
C PHE A 137 12.20 5.85 -4.44
N ARG A 138 12.23 7.17 -4.64
CA ARG A 138 11.61 7.82 -5.81
C ARG A 138 12.13 7.25 -7.12
N LEU A 139 13.43 7.04 -7.23
CA LEU A 139 14.05 6.46 -8.43
C LEU A 139 13.61 5.00 -8.65
N ALA A 140 13.47 4.21 -7.58
CA ALA A 140 12.96 2.84 -7.68
C ALA A 140 11.52 2.81 -8.20
N VAL A 141 10.64 3.70 -7.71
CA VAL A 141 9.25 3.82 -8.19
C VAL A 141 9.18 4.32 -9.64
N PHE A 142 10.01 5.32 -10.00
CA PHE A 142 10.12 5.79 -11.37
C PHE A 142 10.57 4.68 -12.33
N SER A 143 11.61 3.93 -11.93
CA SER A 143 12.11 2.79 -12.71
C SER A 143 11.05 1.70 -12.88
N ALA A 144 10.23 1.47 -11.85
CA ALA A 144 9.10 0.56 -11.93
C ALA A 144 8.07 0.99 -12.99
N ALA A 145 7.70 2.27 -12.99
CA ALA A 145 6.76 2.82 -13.97
C ALA A 145 7.31 2.75 -15.41
N ALA A 146 8.59 3.08 -15.59
CA ALA A 146 9.27 2.97 -16.87
C ALA A 146 9.33 1.52 -17.37
N GLN A 147 9.62 0.56 -16.49
CA GLN A 147 9.68 -0.87 -16.82
C GLN A 147 8.36 -1.39 -17.38
N VAL A 148 7.23 -0.96 -16.81
CA VAL A 148 5.90 -1.40 -17.25
C VAL A 148 5.28 -0.51 -18.34
N GLY A 149 5.98 0.55 -18.76
CA GLY A 149 5.56 1.44 -19.84
C GLY A 149 4.34 2.30 -19.50
N ARG A 150 4.01 2.50 -18.21
CA ARG A 150 2.88 3.34 -17.79
C ARG A 150 3.33 4.75 -17.39
N LYS A 151 2.62 5.77 -17.88
CA LYS A 151 2.81 7.16 -17.48
C LYS A 151 2.23 7.35 -16.08
N VAL A 152 3.04 7.84 -15.14
CA VAL A 152 2.64 8.16 -13.76
C VAL A 152 2.92 9.63 -13.44
N ARG A 153 2.18 10.17 -12.48
CA ARG A 153 2.40 11.51 -11.92
C ARG A 153 2.49 11.40 -10.41
N ILE A 154 3.47 12.07 -9.81
CA ILE A 154 3.55 12.20 -8.37
C ILE A 154 2.55 13.27 -7.94
N LEU A 155 1.54 12.89 -7.15
CA LEU A 155 0.55 13.81 -6.60
C LEU A 155 1.04 14.39 -5.27
N HIS A 156 1.66 13.56 -4.44
CA HIS A 156 2.16 13.94 -3.12
C HIS A 156 3.52 13.29 -2.87
N GLN A 157 4.40 14.03 -2.21
CA GLN A 157 5.63 13.51 -1.64
C GLN A 157 5.52 13.61 -0.13
N LEU A 158 5.27 12.46 0.52
CA LEU A 158 4.95 12.40 1.93
C LEU A 158 6.22 12.32 2.78
N HIS A 159 6.10 12.76 4.03
CA HIS A 159 7.12 12.64 5.06
C HIS A 159 6.70 11.62 6.10
N GLN A 160 7.65 11.21 6.95
CA GLN A 160 7.34 10.42 8.12
C GLN A 160 6.42 11.23 9.05
N PRO A 161 5.28 10.66 9.44
CA PRO A 161 4.36 11.31 10.36
C PRO A 161 4.88 11.24 11.81
N GLN A 162 4.24 11.99 12.71
CA GLN A 162 4.64 12.06 14.12
C GLN A 162 4.60 10.71 14.86
N ASP A 163 3.74 9.79 14.42
CA ASP A 163 3.67 8.42 14.94
C ASP A 163 4.78 7.49 14.38
N HIS A 164 5.61 7.99 13.47
CA HIS A 164 6.81 7.33 12.96
C HIS A 164 7.98 8.33 12.91
N PRO A 165 8.50 8.76 14.09
CA PRO A 165 9.54 9.78 14.14
C PRO A 165 10.85 9.34 13.48
N ILE A 166 11.60 10.31 12.97
CA ILE A 166 12.98 10.12 12.52
C ILE A 166 13.86 10.17 13.76
N ASN A 167 14.63 9.12 14.03
CA ASN A 167 15.68 9.11 15.07
C ASN A 167 17.02 9.46 14.48
#